data_4ba998c4b4fd7897830904358751a655
#
_entry.id   4ba998c4b4fd7897830904358751a655
#
_cell.length_a   1.000
_cell.length_b   1.000
_cell.length_c   1.000
_cell.angle_alpha   90.00
_cell.angle_beta   90.00
_cell.angle_gamma   90.00
#
_symmetry.space_group_name_H-M   'P 1'
#
loop_
_entity.id
_entity.type
_entity.pdbx_description
1 polymer ?
#
loop_
_entity_poly.entity_id
_entity_poly.type
_entity_poly.pdbx_seq_one_letter_code
_entity_poly.pdbx_strand_id
1 'polypeptide(L)'
;VASDWSSDVCSSDLVASKLGIGFYDSNLLDMAKEHGGISSTSLDKADEKATNPFYFKPLYEGNENVEKERPATETLFQLQSAVIRQIASEEDCVIVGRCADFVLAEHPNAKVLSVFVTSPMEHRIEHLQEVQKASVPQAKTFIRKTDTQRKNYYNYFTKQEWGHKHTYDIVLNSHRLGLDGAADLLCTLYKGM
;
A
#
# COMPACT_ATOMS: atom_id res chain seq x y z
N VAL A 1 -0.71 -7.07 -2.09
CA VAL A 1 -0.18 -5.75 -1.69
C VAL A 1 1.17 -5.58 -2.34
N ALA A 2 1.18 -4.96 -3.50
CA ALA A 2 2.42 -4.68 -4.20
C ALA A 2 3.11 -3.50 -3.53
N SER A 3 4.33 -3.67 -3.06
CA SER A 3 5.24 -2.56 -2.82
C SER A 3 5.84 -2.15 -4.14
N ASP A 4 5.00 -1.60 -5.03
CA ASP A 4 5.48 -1.24 -6.33
C ASP A 4 6.10 0.15 -6.31
N TRP A 5 7.21 0.25 -6.99
CA TRP A 5 8.11 1.39 -7.00
C TRP A 5 7.62 2.35 -8.04
N SER A 6 7.05 3.45 -7.60
CA SER A 6 6.76 4.67 -8.35
C SER A 6 7.19 4.67 -9.84
N SER A 7 6.55 3.85 -10.63
CA SER A 7 6.51 4.01 -12.08
C SER A 7 5.06 4.27 -12.45
N ASP A 8 4.84 5.04 -13.49
CA ASP A 8 3.50 5.35 -13.99
C ASP A 8 2.69 4.10 -14.40
N VAL A 9 3.36 2.93 -14.45
CA VAL A 9 2.75 1.62 -14.69
C VAL A 9 3.45 0.58 -13.84
N CYS A 10 2.77 0.02 -12.87
CA CYS A 10 3.25 -1.07 -12.04
C CYS A 10 2.59 -2.40 -12.42
N SER A 11 3.12 -3.53 -11.95
CA SER A 11 2.49 -4.83 -12.20
C SER A 11 1.06 -4.90 -11.68
N SER A 12 0.75 -4.18 -10.61
CA SER A 12 -0.57 -4.13 -9.98
C SER A 12 -1.60 -3.38 -10.84
N ASP A 13 -1.22 -2.25 -11.42
CA ASP A 13 -2.04 -1.48 -12.36
C ASP A 13 -2.33 -2.31 -13.63
N LEU A 14 -1.29 -3.00 -14.15
CA LEU A 14 -1.46 -3.93 -15.29
C LEU A 14 -2.44 -5.07 -14.98
N VAL A 15 -2.40 -5.63 -13.76
CA VAL A 15 -3.37 -6.66 -13.33
C VAL A 15 -4.79 -6.11 -13.36
N ALA A 16 -5.03 -4.97 -12.74
CA ALA A 16 -6.33 -4.33 -12.72
C ALA A 16 -6.85 -4.03 -14.13
N SER A 17 -5.99 -3.47 -14.98
CA SER A 17 -6.31 -3.17 -16.38
C SER A 17 -6.64 -4.44 -17.20
N LYS A 18 -5.84 -5.51 -17.08
CA LYS A 18 -6.05 -6.78 -17.79
C LYS A 18 -7.32 -7.51 -17.34
N LEU A 19 -7.71 -7.34 -16.10
CA LEU A 19 -8.92 -7.96 -15.53
C LEU A 19 -10.17 -7.07 -15.66
N GLY A 20 -10.01 -5.78 -15.90
CA GLY A 20 -11.10 -4.82 -15.95
C GLY A 20 -11.75 -4.58 -14.57
N ILE A 21 -10.96 -4.62 -13.49
CA ILE A 21 -11.39 -4.44 -12.11
C ILE A 21 -10.80 -3.14 -11.50
N GLY A 22 -11.32 -2.73 -10.34
CA GLY A 22 -10.89 -1.53 -9.67
C GLY A 22 -9.38 -1.52 -9.29
N PHE A 23 -8.75 -0.35 -9.30
CA PHE A 23 -7.35 -0.16 -8.87
C PHE A 23 -7.26 0.95 -7.82
N TYR A 24 -6.70 0.62 -6.67
CA TYR A 24 -6.62 1.50 -5.50
C TYR A 24 -5.20 1.54 -4.93
N ASP A 25 -4.61 2.74 -4.90
CA ASP A 25 -3.28 3.01 -4.34
C ASP A 25 -3.32 4.36 -3.58
N SER A 26 -2.69 5.40 -4.10
CA SER A 26 -2.63 6.72 -3.49
C SER A 26 -3.99 7.39 -3.33
N ASN A 27 -4.96 7.10 -4.21
CA ASN A 27 -6.33 7.58 -4.13
C ASN A 27 -7.08 7.13 -2.85
N LEU A 28 -6.66 6.04 -2.20
CA LEU A 28 -7.21 5.63 -0.89
C LEU A 28 -7.07 6.70 0.19
N LEU A 29 -6.04 7.53 0.11
CA LEU A 29 -5.86 8.66 1.04
C LEU A 29 -6.97 9.69 0.88
N ASP A 30 -7.31 10.07 -0.35
CA ASP A 30 -8.34 11.06 -0.61
C ASP A 30 -9.72 10.52 -0.27
N MET A 31 -10.00 9.25 -0.62
CA MET A 31 -11.23 8.56 -0.21
C MET A 31 -11.36 8.48 1.32
N ALA A 32 -10.27 8.23 2.04
CA ALA A 32 -10.29 8.21 3.50
C ALA A 32 -10.57 9.59 4.10
N LYS A 33 -10.06 10.67 3.50
CA LYS A 33 -10.36 12.05 3.90
C LYS A 33 -11.84 12.37 3.70
N GLU A 34 -12.39 12.02 2.56
CA GLU A 34 -13.81 12.21 2.25
C GLU A 34 -14.70 11.41 3.21
N HIS A 35 -14.39 10.14 3.43
CA HIS A 35 -15.12 9.28 4.35
C HIS A 35 -15.08 9.81 5.80
N GLY A 36 -13.93 10.31 6.23
CA GLY A 36 -13.75 10.89 7.57
C GLY A 36 -14.26 12.34 7.70
N GLY A 37 -14.63 13.00 6.60
CA GLY A 37 -14.98 14.41 6.60
C GLY A 37 -13.83 15.31 7.03
N ILE A 38 -12.57 14.87 6.82
CA ILE A 38 -11.37 15.55 7.33
C ILE A 38 -10.62 16.19 6.16
N SER A 39 -10.52 17.50 6.16
CA SER A 39 -9.62 18.26 5.28
C SER A 39 -8.38 18.67 6.07
N SER A 40 -7.35 17.86 6.11
CA SER A 40 -6.15 18.16 6.89
C SER A 40 -4.86 17.78 6.16
N THR A 41 -3.97 18.75 5.97
CA THR A 41 -2.59 18.55 5.51
C THR A 41 -1.76 17.67 6.46
N SER A 42 -2.26 17.41 7.67
CA SER A 42 -1.62 16.51 8.64
C SER A 42 -1.77 15.05 8.22
N LEU A 43 -2.87 14.66 7.55
CA LEU A 43 -3.09 13.31 7.06
C LEU A 43 -2.16 12.97 5.89
N ASP A 44 -1.88 13.93 5.00
CA ASP A 44 -0.92 13.73 3.89
C ASP A 44 0.48 13.38 4.40
N LYS A 45 0.86 13.92 5.55
CA LYS A 45 2.15 13.65 6.19
C LYS A 45 2.17 12.33 6.97
N ALA A 46 1.00 11.79 7.29
CA ALA A 46 0.83 10.58 8.06
C ALA A 46 0.74 9.33 7.19
N ASP A 47 0.46 9.48 5.88
CA ASP A 47 0.28 8.36 4.97
C ASP A 47 1.55 7.50 4.87
N GLU A 48 1.42 6.21 5.16
CA GLU A 48 2.50 5.20 5.23
C GLU A 48 3.73 5.59 6.08
N LYS A 49 3.57 6.53 7.01
CA LYS A 49 4.63 6.84 7.98
C LYS A 49 4.35 6.15 9.30
N ALA A 50 5.34 5.41 9.79
CA ALA A 50 5.30 4.90 11.15
C ALA A 50 5.32 6.08 12.14
N THR A 51 4.45 6.05 13.10
CA THR A 51 4.43 7.04 14.18
C THR A 51 5.71 6.92 15.00
N ASN A 52 6.44 8.01 15.10
CA ASN A 52 7.33 8.18 16.25
C ASN A 52 6.42 8.55 17.43
N PRO A 53 6.35 7.75 18.51
CA PRO A 53 5.45 8.02 19.63
C PRO A 53 5.70 9.37 20.32
N PHE A 54 6.80 10.05 20.02
CA PHE A 54 7.15 11.38 20.54
C PHE A 54 6.60 12.55 19.70
N TYR A 55 5.99 12.32 18.55
CA TYR A 55 5.39 13.37 17.72
C TYR A 55 3.86 13.30 17.76
N PHE A 56 3.27 13.51 18.93
CA PHE A 56 1.84 13.72 19.07
C PHE A 56 1.47 15.14 18.61
N LYS A 57 0.90 15.27 17.42
CA LYS A 57 0.07 16.42 17.09
C LYS A 57 -1.38 15.91 17.00
N PRO A 58 -2.24 16.25 17.96
CA PRO A 58 -3.63 15.81 17.91
C PRO A 58 -4.31 16.43 16.69
N LEU A 59 -4.99 15.60 15.90
CA LEU A 59 -5.90 16.02 14.84
C LEU A 59 -7.22 16.47 15.49
N TYR A 60 -7.25 17.66 16.03
CA TYR A 60 -8.48 18.22 16.53
C TYR A 60 -8.82 19.52 15.79
N GLU A 61 -9.78 19.44 14.90
CA GLU A 61 -10.59 20.55 14.42
C GLU A 61 -12.02 20.05 14.18
N GLY A 62 -12.77 19.88 15.28
CA GLY A 62 -14.23 19.91 15.24
C GLY A 62 -14.98 18.75 14.57
N ASN A 63 -14.36 17.61 14.29
CA ASN A 63 -15.06 16.46 13.71
C ASN A 63 -15.40 15.42 14.79
N GLU A 64 -16.69 15.14 14.97
CA GLU A 64 -17.21 14.20 15.98
C GLU A 64 -16.79 12.74 15.76
N ASN A 65 -16.32 12.40 14.55
CA ASN A 65 -15.88 11.05 14.18
C ASN A 65 -14.41 10.75 14.51
N VAL A 66 -13.67 11.72 15.05
CA VAL A 66 -12.27 11.55 15.44
C VAL A 66 -12.19 11.57 16.97
N GLU A 67 -11.81 10.44 17.56
CA GLU A 67 -11.56 10.40 19.02
C GLU A 67 -10.47 11.40 19.39
N LYS A 68 -10.78 12.25 20.37
CA LYS A 68 -9.83 13.21 20.95
C LYS A 68 -8.63 12.42 21.46
N GLU A 69 -7.40 12.83 21.02
CA GLU A 69 -6.11 12.30 21.49
C GLU A 69 -5.47 11.15 20.69
N ARG A 70 -6.05 10.65 19.59
CA ARG A 70 -5.36 9.66 18.76
C ARG A 70 -4.31 10.30 17.82
N PRO A 71 -3.15 9.62 17.61
CA PRO A 71 -2.17 10.05 16.61
C PRO A 71 -2.79 10.11 15.21
N ALA A 72 -2.38 11.09 14.40
CA ALA A 72 -2.86 11.25 13.03
C ALA A 72 -2.74 9.97 12.19
N THR A 73 -1.67 9.21 12.38
CA THR A 73 -1.42 7.94 11.68
C THR A 73 -2.39 6.84 12.07
N GLU A 74 -2.80 6.76 13.33
CA GLU A 74 -3.79 5.76 13.78
C GLU A 74 -5.18 6.10 13.26
N THR A 75 -5.56 7.38 13.32
CA THR A 75 -6.81 7.86 12.74
C THR A 75 -6.87 7.58 11.23
N LEU A 76 -5.79 7.91 10.52
CA LEU A 76 -5.72 7.65 9.08
C LEU A 76 -5.80 6.15 8.77
N PHE A 77 -5.08 5.31 9.52
CA PHE A 77 -5.16 3.85 9.35
C PHE A 77 -6.58 3.32 9.53
N GLN A 78 -7.34 3.83 10.51
CA GLN A 78 -8.72 3.42 10.72
C GLN A 78 -9.64 3.86 9.57
N LEU A 79 -9.49 5.10 9.10
CA LEU A 79 -10.27 5.61 7.97
C LEU A 79 -9.96 4.83 6.69
N GLN A 80 -8.70 4.61 6.39
CA GLN A 80 -8.29 3.79 5.25
C GLN A 80 -8.80 2.35 5.37
N SER A 81 -8.76 1.77 6.57
CA SER A 81 -9.29 0.42 6.81
C SER A 81 -10.80 0.33 6.57
N ALA A 82 -11.56 1.35 6.94
CA ALA A 82 -13.00 1.41 6.67
C ALA A 82 -13.29 1.48 5.16
N VAL A 83 -12.60 2.35 4.44
CA VAL A 83 -12.70 2.48 2.99
C VAL A 83 -12.30 1.19 2.28
N ILE A 84 -11.19 0.56 2.68
CA ILE A 84 -10.73 -0.72 2.10
C ILE A 84 -11.79 -1.82 2.26
N ARG A 85 -12.41 -1.94 3.45
CA ARG A 85 -13.48 -2.91 3.67
C ARG A 85 -14.72 -2.61 2.85
N GLN A 86 -15.07 -1.35 2.70
CA GLN A 86 -16.20 -0.92 1.88
C GLN A 86 -15.97 -1.29 0.40
N ILE A 87 -14.84 -0.91 -0.18
CA ILE A 87 -14.47 -1.23 -1.57
C ILE A 87 -14.52 -2.75 -1.79
N ALA A 88 -13.91 -3.54 -0.92
CA ALA A 88 -13.90 -4.99 -1.04
C ALA A 88 -15.28 -5.65 -0.88
N SER A 89 -16.28 -4.94 -0.37
CA SER A 89 -17.67 -5.39 -0.31
C SER A 89 -18.47 -5.05 -1.58
N GLU A 90 -18.03 -4.05 -2.32
CA GLU A 90 -18.77 -3.48 -3.45
C GLU A 90 -18.27 -4.01 -4.80
N GLU A 91 -16.97 -4.30 -4.92
CA GLU A 91 -16.39 -4.71 -6.20
C GLU A 91 -15.10 -5.55 -6.06
N ASP A 92 -14.75 -6.25 -7.14
CA ASP A 92 -13.45 -6.88 -7.30
C ASP A 92 -12.39 -5.81 -7.60
N CYS A 93 -11.26 -5.85 -6.90
CA CYS A 93 -10.26 -4.80 -7.03
C CYS A 93 -8.85 -5.25 -6.69
N VAL A 94 -7.88 -4.45 -7.13
CA VAL A 94 -6.48 -4.51 -6.72
C VAL A 94 -6.22 -3.34 -5.78
N ILE A 95 -5.74 -3.63 -4.57
CA ILE A 95 -5.39 -2.63 -3.57
C ILE A 95 -3.90 -2.68 -3.29
N VAL A 96 -3.23 -1.53 -3.31
CA VAL A 96 -1.79 -1.41 -3.09
C VAL A 96 -1.48 -0.76 -1.74
N GLY A 97 -0.74 -1.48 -0.89
CA GLY A 97 -0.25 -0.97 0.39
C GLY A 97 -1.32 -0.89 1.49
N ARG A 98 -1.13 0.04 2.43
CA ARG A 98 -2.02 0.40 3.57
C ARG A 98 -2.45 -0.78 4.43
N CYS A 99 -1.62 -1.85 4.48
CA CYS A 99 -1.93 -3.08 5.20
C CYS A 99 -3.25 -3.73 4.76
N ALA A 100 -3.64 -3.60 3.48
CA ALA A 100 -4.92 -4.09 2.99
C ALA A 100 -5.08 -5.60 3.16
N ASP A 101 -4.01 -6.37 3.03
CA ASP A 101 -3.94 -7.79 3.33
C ASP A 101 -4.39 -8.10 4.77
N PHE A 102 -3.85 -7.35 5.74
CA PHE A 102 -4.23 -7.47 7.15
C PHE A 102 -5.67 -7.00 7.41
N VAL A 103 -6.06 -5.86 6.81
CA VAL A 103 -7.40 -5.28 7.00
C VAL A 103 -8.50 -6.21 6.48
N LEU A 104 -8.21 -6.98 5.41
CA LEU A 104 -9.15 -7.88 4.75
C LEU A 104 -9.01 -9.35 5.18
N ALA A 105 -8.01 -9.70 6.00
CA ALA A 105 -7.76 -11.10 6.40
C ALA A 105 -8.99 -11.79 7.02
N GLU A 106 -9.82 -11.06 7.75
CA GLU A 106 -11.05 -11.56 8.37
C GLU A 106 -12.33 -11.02 7.71
N HIS A 107 -12.23 -10.50 6.47
CA HIS A 107 -13.39 -9.96 5.78
C HIS A 107 -14.35 -11.10 5.36
N PRO A 108 -15.63 -11.10 5.77
CA PRO A 108 -16.51 -12.27 5.66
C PRO A 108 -16.81 -12.69 4.22
N ASN A 109 -16.75 -11.76 3.27
CA ASN A 109 -17.19 -12.00 1.89
C ASN A 109 -16.08 -11.82 0.85
N ALA A 110 -14.89 -11.34 1.23
CA ALA A 110 -13.79 -11.12 0.30
C ALA A 110 -12.90 -12.37 0.20
N LYS A 111 -12.62 -12.81 -1.02
CA LYS A 111 -11.51 -13.73 -1.29
C LYS A 111 -10.26 -12.90 -1.55
N VAL A 112 -9.29 -12.99 -0.67
CA VAL A 112 -8.09 -12.16 -0.71
C VAL A 112 -6.91 -12.98 -1.18
N LEU A 113 -6.17 -12.46 -2.16
CA LEU A 113 -4.84 -12.96 -2.55
C LEU A 113 -3.81 -11.91 -2.14
N SER A 114 -3.05 -12.21 -1.10
CA SER A 114 -2.00 -11.32 -0.61
C SER A 114 -0.69 -11.56 -1.35
N VAL A 115 -0.15 -10.51 -1.99
CA VAL A 115 1.03 -10.61 -2.85
C VAL A 115 2.09 -9.62 -2.41
N PHE A 116 3.32 -10.09 -2.20
CA PHE A 116 4.48 -9.24 -2.02
C PHE A 116 5.33 -9.24 -3.29
N VAL A 117 5.45 -8.09 -3.94
CA VAL A 117 6.29 -7.92 -5.13
C VAL A 117 7.67 -7.41 -4.71
N THR A 118 8.72 -8.07 -5.17
CA THR A 118 10.11 -7.70 -4.90
C THR A 118 10.93 -7.61 -6.18
N SER A 119 12.04 -6.89 -6.14
CA SER A 119 13.03 -6.81 -7.22
C SER A 119 14.42 -6.59 -6.62
N PRO A 120 15.52 -7.09 -7.24
CA PRO A 120 16.88 -6.81 -6.83
C PRO A 120 17.19 -5.31 -6.77
N MET A 121 18.05 -4.91 -5.82
CA MET A 121 18.38 -3.51 -5.59
C MET A 121 18.92 -2.81 -6.85
N GLU A 122 19.72 -3.50 -7.62
CA GLU A 122 20.33 -2.99 -8.85
C GLU A 122 19.27 -2.56 -9.86
N HIS A 123 18.29 -3.42 -10.11
CA HIS A 123 17.19 -3.12 -11.05
C HIS A 123 16.25 -2.04 -10.56
N ARG A 124 16.04 -1.97 -9.24
CA ARG A 124 15.27 -0.88 -8.64
C ARG A 124 15.97 0.48 -8.82
N ILE A 125 17.31 0.50 -8.74
CA ILE A 125 18.11 1.70 -8.98
C ILE A 125 18.02 2.09 -10.46
N GLU A 126 18.22 1.15 -11.37
CA GLU A 126 18.11 1.36 -12.83
C GLU A 126 16.76 1.99 -13.18
N HIS A 127 15.68 1.42 -12.66
CA HIS A 127 14.33 1.95 -12.85
C HIS A 127 14.18 3.41 -12.38
N LEU A 128 14.65 3.75 -11.17
CA LEU A 128 14.61 5.14 -10.69
C LEU A 128 15.48 6.09 -11.50
N GLN A 129 16.58 5.60 -12.07
CA GLN A 129 17.39 6.40 -13.00
C GLN A 129 16.63 6.69 -14.30
N GLU A 130 15.89 5.72 -14.83
CA GLU A 130 15.11 5.88 -16.05
C GLU A 130 13.93 6.84 -15.86
N VAL A 131 13.15 6.64 -14.79
CA VAL A 131 11.91 7.39 -14.54
C VAL A 131 12.18 8.78 -13.94
N GLN A 132 12.98 8.85 -12.90
CA GLN A 132 13.19 10.09 -12.13
C GLN A 132 14.51 10.80 -12.43
N LYS A 133 15.33 10.25 -13.34
CA LYS A 133 16.68 10.77 -13.66
C LYS A 133 17.58 10.89 -12.43
N ALA A 134 17.33 10.08 -11.41
CA ALA A 134 18.09 10.09 -10.17
C ALA A 134 19.51 9.53 -10.38
N SER A 135 20.50 10.06 -9.65
CA SER A 135 21.81 9.42 -9.59
C SER A 135 21.76 8.14 -8.76
N VAL A 136 22.70 7.21 -8.99
CA VAL A 136 22.77 5.93 -8.23
C VAL A 136 22.75 6.13 -6.71
N PRO A 137 23.52 7.06 -6.11
CA PRO A 137 23.46 7.30 -4.67
C PRO A 137 22.10 7.82 -4.19
N GLN A 138 21.47 8.70 -4.97
CA GLN A 138 20.13 9.24 -4.66
C GLN A 138 19.08 8.13 -4.73
N ALA A 139 19.05 7.34 -5.80
CA ALA A 139 18.15 6.21 -5.96
C ALA A 139 18.30 5.20 -4.80
N LYS A 140 19.53 4.82 -4.45
CA LYS A 140 19.80 3.89 -3.36
C LYS A 140 19.33 4.41 -2.00
N THR A 141 19.53 5.70 -1.74
CA THR A 141 19.07 6.35 -0.50
C THR A 141 17.55 6.42 -0.45
N PHE A 142 16.92 6.78 -1.54
CA PHE A 142 15.46 6.83 -1.66
C PHE A 142 14.83 5.45 -1.43
N ILE A 143 15.33 4.41 -2.10
CA ILE A 143 14.87 3.03 -1.96
C ILE A 143 14.92 2.59 -0.49
N ARG A 144 16.08 2.72 0.16
CA ARG A 144 16.27 2.32 1.56
C ARG A 144 15.34 3.05 2.51
N LYS A 145 15.17 4.36 2.30
CA LYS A 145 14.28 5.19 3.12
C LYS A 145 12.83 4.72 2.99
N THR A 146 12.36 4.52 1.76
CA THR A 146 10.99 4.08 1.48
C THR A 146 10.72 2.67 2.01
N ASP A 147 11.64 1.71 1.82
CA ASP A 147 11.52 0.36 2.39
C ASP A 147 11.44 0.40 3.92
N THR A 148 12.28 1.22 4.55
CA THR A 148 12.26 1.37 6.00
C THR A 148 10.94 1.97 6.49
N GLN A 149 10.40 2.95 5.79
CA GLN A 149 9.12 3.56 6.15
C GLN A 149 7.97 2.54 6.02
N ARG A 150 7.89 1.82 4.90
CA ARG A 150 6.86 0.80 4.66
C ARG A 150 6.96 -0.35 5.66
N LYS A 151 8.16 -0.87 5.90
CA LYS A 151 8.41 -1.90 6.91
C LYS A 151 7.94 -1.46 8.29
N ASN A 152 8.31 -0.25 8.73
CA ASN A 152 7.94 0.27 10.04
C ASN A 152 6.42 0.46 10.16
N TYR A 153 5.78 1.01 9.12
CA TYR A 153 4.33 1.19 9.08
C TYR A 153 3.60 -0.15 9.18
N TYR A 154 3.94 -1.09 8.31
CA TYR A 154 3.32 -2.42 8.27
C TYR A 154 3.49 -3.16 9.60
N ASN A 155 4.73 -3.25 10.09
CA ASN A 155 5.02 -3.96 11.34
C ASN A 155 4.33 -3.31 12.56
N TYR A 156 4.16 -1.99 12.56
CA TYR A 156 3.48 -1.28 13.64
C TYR A 156 2.00 -1.64 13.72
N PHE A 157 1.28 -1.60 12.59
CA PHE A 157 -0.16 -1.82 12.57
C PHE A 157 -0.56 -3.29 12.58
N THR A 158 0.20 -4.15 11.89
CA THR A 158 -0.17 -5.57 11.73
C THR A 158 0.45 -6.48 12.77
N LYS A 159 1.54 -6.06 13.43
CA LYS A 159 2.42 -6.88 14.26
C LYS A 159 3.04 -8.08 13.51
N GLN A 160 3.03 -8.02 12.18
CA GLN A 160 3.64 -9.01 11.28
C GLN A 160 4.90 -8.43 10.65
N GLU A 161 5.70 -9.26 10.00
CA GLU A 161 6.94 -8.84 9.35
C GLU A 161 6.72 -8.52 7.87
N TRP A 162 6.94 -7.25 7.48
CA TRP A 162 6.83 -6.80 6.11
C TRP A 162 7.82 -7.51 5.19
N GLY A 163 7.31 -8.08 4.08
CA GLY A 163 8.12 -8.80 3.09
C GLY A 163 8.55 -10.21 3.52
N HIS A 164 8.10 -10.69 4.68
CA HIS A 164 8.43 -12.05 5.09
C HIS A 164 7.57 -13.09 4.36
N LYS A 165 8.20 -14.17 3.89
CA LYS A 165 7.57 -15.20 3.05
C LYS A 165 6.33 -15.88 3.65
N HIS A 166 6.15 -15.84 4.97
CA HIS A 166 5.00 -16.43 5.65
C HIS A 166 3.88 -15.42 5.93
N THR A 167 4.10 -14.14 5.59
CA THR A 167 3.11 -13.09 5.77
C THR A 167 2.16 -12.99 4.58
N TYR A 168 2.62 -13.39 3.40
CA TYR A 168 1.88 -13.28 2.14
C TYR A 168 1.65 -14.63 1.51
N ASP A 169 0.55 -14.77 0.74
CA ASP A 169 0.27 -15.98 -0.02
C ASP A 169 1.30 -16.19 -1.13
N ILE A 170 1.77 -15.09 -1.73
CA ILE A 170 2.76 -15.11 -2.82
C ILE A 170 3.83 -14.05 -2.58
N VAL A 171 5.08 -14.45 -2.78
CA VAL A 171 6.22 -13.53 -2.90
C VAL A 171 6.77 -13.63 -4.31
N LEU A 172 6.70 -12.55 -5.07
CA LEU A 172 6.97 -12.54 -6.50
C LEU A 172 8.16 -11.62 -6.83
N ASN A 173 9.11 -12.13 -7.64
CA ASN A 173 10.22 -11.33 -8.15
C ASN A 173 9.87 -10.78 -9.54
N SER A 174 9.47 -9.52 -9.62
CA SER A 174 9.07 -8.86 -10.87
C SER A 174 10.19 -8.73 -11.89
N HIS A 175 11.45 -8.63 -11.45
CA HIS A 175 12.58 -8.59 -12.37
C HIS A 175 12.73 -9.90 -13.19
N ARG A 176 12.51 -11.05 -12.54
CA ARG A 176 12.64 -12.37 -13.20
C ARG A 176 11.53 -12.63 -14.21
N LEU A 177 10.34 -12.14 -13.95
CA LEU A 177 9.16 -12.39 -14.78
C LEU A 177 8.90 -11.28 -15.79
N GLY A 178 9.46 -10.09 -15.59
CA GLY A 178 9.02 -8.86 -16.24
C GLY A 178 7.68 -8.39 -15.69
N LEU A 179 7.28 -7.15 -16.01
CA LEU A 179 6.01 -6.59 -15.52
C LEU A 179 4.82 -7.36 -16.10
N ASP A 180 4.80 -7.61 -17.40
CA ASP A 180 3.73 -8.36 -18.07
C ASP A 180 3.62 -9.80 -17.58
N GLY A 181 4.74 -10.52 -17.46
CA GLY A 181 4.73 -11.90 -16.97
C GLY A 181 4.27 -12.00 -15.52
N ALA A 182 4.63 -11.03 -14.67
CA ALA A 182 4.13 -10.93 -13.30
C ALA A 182 2.61 -10.68 -13.28
N ALA A 183 2.13 -9.74 -14.10
CA ALA A 183 0.71 -9.44 -14.22
C ALA A 183 -0.09 -10.64 -14.75
N ASP A 184 0.39 -11.33 -15.78
CA ASP A 184 -0.28 -12.51 -16.35
C ASP A 184 -0.39 -13.67 -15.36
N LEU A 185 0.66 -13.88 -14.56
CA LEU A 185 0.64 -14.86 -13.48
C LEU A 185 -0.45 -14.52 -12.45
N LEU A 186 -0.50 -13.27 -12.00
CA LEU A 186 -1.50 -12.83 -11.02
C LEU A 186 -2.92 -12.89 -11.58
N CYS A 187 -3.12 -12.52 -12.85
CA CYS A 187 -4.41 -12.66 -13.53
C CYS A 187 -4.86 -14.13 -13.60
N THR A 188 -3.93 -15.05 -13.83
CA THR A 188 -4.23 -16.49 -13.88
C THR A 188 -4.65 -17.01 -12.51
N LEU A 189 -3.96 -16.61 -11.46
CA LEU A 189 -4.29 -16.99 -10.08
C LEU A 189 -5.65 -16.43 -9.66
N TYR A 190 -5.90 -15.16 -9.95
CA TYR A 190 -7.21 -14.54 -9.68
C TYR A 190 -8.37 -15.30 -10.34
N LYS A 191 -8.22 -15.70 -11.60
CA LYS A 191 -9.26 -16.46 -12.32
C LYS A 191 -9.48 -17.87 -11.76
N GLY A 192 -8.53 -18.39 -10.99
CA GLY A 192 -8.60 -19.70 -10.33
C GLY A 192 -9.18 -19.67 -8.93
N MET A 193 -9.43 -18.48 -8.36
CA MET A 193 -10.02 -18.30 -7.02
C MET A 193 -11.55 -18.44 -7.06
#